data_0c82e9e5cda78abb0cd4d653bc8917e8
#
_entry.id   0c82e9e5cda78abb0cd4d653bc8917e8
#
_cell.length_a   1.000
_cell.length_b   1.000
_cell.length_c   1.000
_cell.angle_alpha   90.00
_cell.angle_beta   90.00
_cell.angle_gamma   90.00
#
_symmetry.space_group_name_H-M   'P 1'
#
loop_
_entity.id
_entity.type
_entity.pdbx_description
1 polymer ?
#
loop_
_entity_poly.entity_id
_entity_poly.type
_entity_poly.pdbx_seq_one_letter_code
_entity_poly.pdbx_strand_id
1 'polypeptide(L)'
;MLTSKYAREHKVPYFGICYGMQAAVVDYARHVADLDAANSTENDRQSPHPVIGLITEWRTATGEVEKRDEKSDLGGTMRLGLQEQRLKPGTLAREVYGKDVVAERHRHRYEFNNRYRTQLEDAGLVISGKSMDDTLVEMVELPRDAHPWFLACQAHPEFLSTPRDGHPLFIGFVRAAREKKAGGKLLKEARA
;
A
#
# COMPACT_ATOMS: atom_id res chain seq x y z
N MET A 1 -10.65 0.94 -6.74
CA MET A 1 -10.05 1.82 -7.78
C MET A 1 -10.71 3.20 -7.85
N LEU A 2 -12.02 3.35 -8.14
CA LEU A 2 -12.64 4.69 -8.25
C LEU A 2 -12.44 5.57 -7.01
N THR A 3 -12.54 5.01 -5.80
CA THR A 3 -12.31 5.74 -4.54
C THR A 3 -10.88 6.23 -4.42
N SER A 4 -9.90 5.39 -4.77
CA SER A 4 -8.48 5.74 -4.76
C SER A 4 -8.19 6.86 -5.77
N LYS A 5 -8.67 6.73 -7.00
CA LYS A 5 -8.57 7.75 -8.05
C LYS A 5 -9.15 9.10 -7.57
N TYR A 6 -10.38 9.09 -7.10
CA TYR A 6 -11.04 10.29 -6.61
C TYR A 6 -10.24 10.94 -5.47
N ALA A 7 -9.82 10.16 -4.49
CA ALA A 7 -9.04 10.66 -3.36
C ALA A 7 -7.73 11.31 -3.81
N ARG A 8 -6.99 10.67 -4.72
CA ARG A 8 -5.75 11.16 -5.30
C ARG A 8 -5.95 12.48 -6.04
N GLU A 9 -6.93 12.53 -6.96
CA GLU A 9 -7.18 13.70 -7.80
C GLU A 9 -7.73 14.90 -7.03
N HIS A 10 -8.57 14.64 -6.00
CA HIS A 10 -9.21 15.70 -5.21
C HIS A 10 -8.52 15.99 -3.87
N LYS A 11 -7.34 15.36 -3.65
CA LYS A 11 -6.56 15.52 -2.41
C LYS A 11 -7.39 15.26 -1.15
N VAL A 12 -8.23 14.21 -1.21
CA VAL A 12 -8.99 13.71 -0.06
C VAL A 12 -8.14 12.66 0.65
N PRO A 13 -7.95 12.74 1.98
CA PRO A 13 -7.21 11.74 2.70
C PRO A 13 -7.67 10.33 2.38
N TYR A 14 -6.71 9.46 2.05
CA TYR A 14 -6.95 8.08 1.65
C TYR A 14 -6.14 7.12 2.53
N PHE A 15 -6.80 6.11 3.06
CA PHE A 15 -6.16 5.00 3.75
C PHE A 15 -6.60 3.68 3.13
N GLY A 16 -5.67 3.04 2.42
CA GLY A 16 -5.89 1.73 1.79
C GLY A 16 -5.37 0.60 2.67
N ILE A 17 -6.24 -0.34 3.08
CA ILE A 17 -5.87 -1.50 3.89
C ILE A 17 -5.98 -2.74 3.03
N CYS A 18 -4.93 -3.56 2.98
CA CYS A 18 -4.86 -4.83 2.26
C CYS A 18 -5.32 -4.69 0.80
N TYR A 19 -6.50 -5.16 0.44
CA TYR A 19 -7.09 -4.97 -0.89
C TYR A 19 -7.20 -3.48 -1.29
N GLY A 20 -7.37 -2.59 -0.31
CA GLY A 20 -7.36 -1.13 -0.53
C GLY A 20 -6.00 -0.63 -1.02
N MET A 21 -4.88 -1.16 -0.52
CA MET A 21 -3.56 -0.88 -1.07
C MET A 21 -3.43 -1.40 -2.50
N GLN A 22 -3.85 -2.63 -2.76
CA GLN A 22 -3.80 -3.23 -4.09
C GLN A 22 -4.62 -2.42 -5.10
N ALA A 23 -5.82 -1.98 -4.72
CA ALA A 23 -6.66 -1.11 -5.54
C ALA A 23 -6.00 0.25 -5.82
N ALA A 24 -5.28 0.82 -4.85
CA ALA A 24 -4.53 2.07 -5.03
C ALA A 24 -3.36 1.90 -6.00
N VAL A 25 -2.62 0.80 -5.90
CA VAL A 25 -1.51 0.47 -6.83
C VAL A 25 -2.03 0.28 -8.25
N VAL A 26 -3.14 -0.45 -8.44
CA VAL A 26 -3.76 -0.65 -9.75
C VAL A 26 -4.26 0.68 -10.33
N ASP A 27 -4.90 1.54 -9.52
CA ASP A 27 -5.32 2.88 -9.96
C ASP A 27 -4.12 3.72 -10.40
N TYR A 28 -3.08 3.74 -9.59
CA TYR A 28 -1.86 4.52 -9.87
C TYR A 28 -1.16 4.03 -11.15
N ALA A 29 -1.04 2.72 -11.30
CA ALA A 29 -0.47 2.10 -12.48
C ALA A 29 -1.20 2.53 -13.77
N ARG A 30 -2.54 2.50 -13.75
CA ARG A 30 -3.36 2.84 -14.92
C ARG A 30 -3.38 4.33 -15.27
N HIS A 31 -3.37 5.19 -14.29
CA HIS A 31 -3.69 6.61 -14.51
C HIS A 31 -2.50 7.55 -14.30
N VAL A 32 -1.38 7.05 -13.81
CA VAL A 32 -0.18 7.85 -13.55
C VAL A 32 1.07 7.24 -14.18
N ALA A 33 1.19 5.91 -14.16
CA ALA A 33 2.35 5.21 -14.74
C ALA A 33 2.11 4.68 -16.16
N ASP A 34 1.00 5.06 -16.81
CA ASP A 34 0.63 4.74 -18.20
C ASP A 34 0.64 3.21 -18.48
N LEU A 35 0.27 2.41 -17.48
CA LEU A 35 0.11 0.96 -17.61
C LEU A 35 -1.36 0.62 -17.89
N ASP A 36 -1.80 0.84 -19.10
CA ASP A 36 -3.17 0.55 -19.52
C ASP A 36 -3.59 -0.88 -19.17
N ALA A 37 -4.83 -1.03 -18.67
CA ALA A 37 -5.38 -2.30 -18.24
C ALA A 37 -4.59 -3.03 -17.11
N ALA A 38 -3.68 -2.34 -16.40
CA ALA A 38 -3.03 -2.89 -15.23
C ALA A 38 -4.06 -3.43 -14.22
N ASN A 39 -3.81 -4.61 -13.62
CA ASN A 39 -4.76 -5.24 -12.72
C ASN A 39 -4.05 -6.12 -11.69
N SER A 40 -4.86 -6.70 -10.79
CA SER A 40 -4.49 -7.85 -9.99
C SER A 40 -4.83 -9.14 -10.72
N THR A 41 -3.96 -10.15 -10.67
CA THR A 41 -4.27 -11.50 -11.20
C THR A 41 -5.42 -12.18 -10.44
N GLU A 42 -5.79 -11.67 -9.27
CA GLU A 42 -7.01 -12.06 -8.56
C GLU A 42 -8.29 -11.71 -9.34
N ASN A 43 -8.28 -10.53 -9.96
CA ASN A 43 -9.46 -10.01 -10.68
C ASN A 43 -9.42 -10.33 -12.18
N ASP A 44 -8.21 -10.31 -12.77
CA ASP A 44 -8.00 -10.57 -14.19
C ASP A 44 -6.66 -11.27 -14.40
N ARG A 45 -6.71 -12.57 -14.61
CA ARG A 45 -5.53 -13.42 -14.85
C ARG A 45 -4.85 -13.13 -16.18
N GLN A 46 -5.53 -12.46 -17.10
CA GLN A 46 -5.00 -12.13 -18.45
C GLN A 46 -4.53 -10.67 -18.55
N SER A 47 -4.51 -9.94 -17.45
CA SER A 47 -4.03 -8.56 -17.45
C SER A 47 -2.65 -8.45 -18.08
N PRO A 48 -2.44 -7.53 -19.04
CA PRO A 48 -1.13 -7.31 -19.65
C PRO A 48 -0.11 -6.76 -18.63
N HIS A 49 -0.60 -6.11 -17.59
CA HIS A 49 0.22 -5.53 -16.53
C HIS A 49 -0.28 -5.99 -15.15
N PRO A 50 0.10 -7.21 -14.71
CA PRO A 50 -0.28 -7.74 -13.40
C PRO A 50 0.56 -7.08 -12.29
N VAL A 51 0.22 -5.84 -11.93
CA VAL A 51 0.93 -5.07 -10.91
C VAL A 51 0.70 -5.60 -9.48
N ILE A 52 -0.33 -6.42 -9.32
CA ILE A 52 -0.60 -7.24 -8.14
C ILE A 52 -0.71 -8.69 -8.59
N GLY A 53 -0.04 -9.62 -7.92
CA GLY A 53 -0.06 -11.03 -8.28
C GLY A 53 0.28 -11.94 -7.11
N LEU A 54 0.17 -13.25 -7.31
CA LEU A 54 0.64 -14.22 -6.33
C LEU A 54 2.17 -14.15 -6.21
N ILE A 55 2.71 -14.31 -5.01
CA ILE A 55 4.16 -14.36 -4.75
C ILE A 55 4.86 -15.38 -5.66
N THR A 56 4.22 -16.50 -5.93
CA THR A 56 4.74 -17.58 -6.77
C THR A 56 4.83 -17.22 -8.25
N GLU A 57 4.08 -16.22 -8.71
CA GLU A 57 4.03 -15.83 -10.13
C GLU A 57 5.22 -14.93 -10.54
N TRP A 58 5.90 -14.29 -9.59
CA TRP A 58 6.95 -13.32 -9.91
C TRP A 58 8.27 -13.51 -9.13
N ARG A 59 8.36 -14.48 -8.23
CA ARG A 59 9.53 -14.69 -7.37
C ARG A 59 10.73 -15.36 -8.05
N THR A 60 10.62 -15.77 -9.30
CA THR A 60 11.76 -16.33 -10.01
C THR A 60 12.62 -15.21 -10.62
N ALA A 61 13.60 -14.72 -9.84
CA ALA A 61 14.67 -13.85 -10.34
C ALA A 61 15.56 -14.51 -11.42
N THR A 62 15.35 -15.77 -11.72
CA THR A 62 16.11 -16.58 -12.69
C THR A 62 15.38 -16.86 -13.99
N GLY A 63 14.18 -16.29 -14.21
CA GLY A 63 13.44 -16.43 -15.47
C GLY A 63 12.69 -17.76 -15.64
N GLU A 64 12.78 -18.68 -14.69
CA GLU A 64 11.96 -19.89 -14.68
C GLU A 64 10.68 -19.62 -13.88
N VAL A 65 9.58 -19.57 -14.61
CA VAL A 65 8.23 -19.61 -14.00
C VAL A 65 8.08 -21.04 -13.47
N GLU A 66 8.29 -21.25 -12.17
CA GLU A 66 7.69 -22.42 -11.53
C GLU A 66 6.18 -22.27 -11.70
N LYS A 67 5.63 -22.89 -12.73
CA LYS A 67 4.21 -23.14 -12.87
C LYS A 67 3.81 -24.07 -11.73
N ARG A 68 3.55 -23.50 -10.57
CA ARG A 68 2.80 -24.22 -9.56
C ARG A 68 1.38 -24.32 -10.09
N ASP A 69 1.03 -25.54 -10.43
CA ASP A 69 -0.25 -25.98 -10.94
C ASP A 69 -1.40 -25.41 -10.08
N GLU A 70 -2.53 -25.08 -10.70
CA GLU A 70 -3.76 -24.59 -10.02
C GLU A 70 -4.27 -25.54 -8.91
N LYS A 71 -3.69 -26.73 -8.81
CA LYS A 71 -3.96 -27.75 -7.79
C LYS A 71 -3.02 -27.73 -6.59
N SER A 72 -1.92 -26.95 -6.61
CA SER A 72 -1.06 -26.82 -5.45
C SER A 72 -1.82 -26.04 -4.37
N ASP A 73 -1.81 -26.59 -3.18
CA ASP A 73 -2.50 -26.14 -1.97
C ASP A 73 -2.40 -24.61 -1.80
N LEU A 74 -3.47 -23.88 -2.17
CA LEU A 74 -3.59 -22.44 -2.04
C LEU A 74 -3.42 -21.97 -0.58
N GLY A 75 -3.52 -22.86 0.39
CA GLY A 75 -3.25 -22.61 1.80
C GLY A 75 -1.79 -22.19 2.06
N GLY A 76 -0.83 -22.79 1.35
CA GLY A 76 0.61 -22.53 1.53
C GLY A 76 1.11 -21.17 1.00
N THR A 77 0.29 -20.41 0.27
CA THR A 77 0.67 -19.09 -0.28
C THR A 77 0.12 -17.91 0.53
N MET A 78 -0.68 -18.16 1.56
CA MET A 78 -1.24 -17.10 2.40
C MET A 78 -0.18 -16.56 3.37
N ARG A 79 0.06 -15.25 3.31
CA ARG A 79 0.77 -14.55 4.39
C ARG A 79 -0.21 -14.33 5.53
N LEU A 80 0.11 -14.89 6.67
CA LEU A 80 -0.74 -14.89 7.85
C LEU A 80 0.07 -14.57 9.10
N GLY A 81 -0.50 -13.76 10.00
CA GLY A 81 0.07 -13.46 11.31
C GLY A 81 0.93 -12.21 11.36
N LEU A 82 1.62 -12.04 12.47
CA LEU A 82 2.44 -10.87 12.77
C LEU A 82 3.77 -10.97 12.01
N GLN A 83 4.12 -9.91 11.27
CA GLN A 83 5.38 -9.82 10.53
C GLN A 83 5.98 -8.43 10.66
N GLU A 84 7.30 -8.37 10.78
CA GLU A 84 8.04 -7.12 10.85
C GLU A 84 8.26 -6.54 9.45
N GLN A 85 8.25 -5.22 9.40
CA GLN A 85 8.55 -4.44 8.21
C GLN A 85 9.39 -3.21 8.56
N ARG A 86 10.26 -2.81 7.63
CA ARG A 86 11.09 -1.62 7.75
C ARG A 86 10.44 -0.46 7.02
N LEU A 87 10.38 0.69 7.70
CA LEU A 87 9.85 1.93 7.14
C LEU A 87 10.97 2.82 6.61
N LYS A 88 10.73 3.40 5.44
CA LYS A 88 11.68 4.29 4.77
C LYS A 88 11.73 5.63 5.52
N PRO A 89 12.93 6.13 5.89
CA PRO A 89 13.08 7.46 6.48
C PRO A 89 12.53 8.57 5.58
N GLY A 90 11.95 9.61 6.20
CA GLY A 90 11.40 10.76 5.48
C GLY A 90 10.03 10.53 4.84
N THR A 91 9.38 9.40 5.10
CA THR A 91 8.05 9.06 4.59
C THR A 91 6.96 9.35 5.62
N LEU A 92 5.71 9.52 5.13
CA LEU A 92 4.52 9.67 5.98
C LEU A 92 4.35 8.45 6.90
N ALA A 93 4.55 7.24 6.37
CA ALA A 93 4.49 6.02 7.18
C ALA A 93 5.45 6.10 8.37
N ARG A 94 6.72 6.46 8.12
CA ARG A 94 7.73 6.59 9.17
C ARG A 94 7.38 7.68 10.20
N GLU A 95 6.84 8.81 9.74
CA GLU A 95 6.37 9.91 10.59
C GLU A 95 5.25 9.45 11.52
N VAL A 96 4.23 8.78 10.97
CA VAL A 96 3.02 8.36 11.69
C VAL A 96 3.35 7.30 12.74
N TYR A 97 4.20 6.33 12.44
CA TYR A 97 4.59 5.30 13.40
C TYR A 97 5.64 5.78 14.41
N GLY A 98 6.47 6.75 14.05
CA GLY A 98 7.58 7.21 14.88
C GLY A 98 8.71 6.17 15.09
N LYS A 99 8.75 5.10 14.26
CA LYS A 99 9.69 3.96 14.40
C LYS A 99 10.22 3.53 13.04
N ASP A 100 11.44 2.97 13.00
CA ASP A 100 12.05 2.45 11.77
C ASP A 100 11.54 1.05 11.40
N VAL A 101 11.21 0.25 12.41
CA VAL A 101 10.68 -1.11 12.26
C VAL A 101 9.38 -1.22 13.04
N VAL A 102 8.38 -1.79 12.41
CA VAL A 102 7.06 -2.05 12.99
C VAL A 102 6.63 -3.47 12.66
N ALA A 103 5.78 -4.04 13.52
CA ALA A 103 5.21 -5.36 13.31
C ALA A 103 3.71 -5.23 13.07
N GLU A 104 3.23 -5.79 11.97
CA GLU A 104 1.83 -5.73 11.55
C GLU A 104 1.28 -7.12 11.22
N ARG A 105 -0.03 -7.30 11.36
CA ARG A 105 -0.67 -8.57 11.07
C ARG A 105 -1.14 -8.65 9.63
N HIS A 106 -0.86 -9.77 8.99
CA HIS A 106 -1.20 -10.04 7.59
C HIS A 106 -2.25 -11.14 7.45
N ARG A 107 -3.06 -11.04 6.38
CA ARG A 107 -4.01 -12.07 5.96
C ARG A 107 -4.33 -11.87 4.47
N HIS A 108 -3.39 -12.23 3.59
CA HIS A 108 -3.56 -12.06 2.13
C HIS A 108 -2.69 -13.05 1.36
N ARG A 109 -3.00 -13.25 0.06
CA ARG A 109 -2.24 -14.08 -0.88
C ARG A 109 -1.58 -13.26 -1.98
N TYR A 110 -2.22 -12.18 -2.39
CA TYR A 110 -1.76 -11.32 -3.48
C TYR A 110 -0.88 -10.22 -2.92
N GLU A 111 0.15 -9.88 -3.69
CA GLU A 111 1.20 -8.95 -3.31
C GLU A 111 1.51 -7.97 -4.44
N PHE A 112 2.12 -6.88 -4.11
CA PHE A 112 2.72 -5.96 -5.07
C PHE A 112 3.76 -6.69 -5.93
N ASN A 113 3.64 -6.60 -7.26
CA ASN A 113 4.57 -7.23 -8.18
C ASN A 113 5.81 -6.35 -8.41
N ASN A 114 6.95 -6.76 -7.86
CA ASN A 114 8.21 -6.02 -7.91
C ASN A 114 8.74 -5.74 -9.33
N ARG A 115 8.26 -6.44 -10.35
CA ARG A 115 8.63 -6.14 -11.76
C ARG A 115 8.21 -4.73 -12.18
N TYR A 116 7.14 -4.20 -11.57
CA TYR A 116 6.62 -2.86 -11.84
C TYR A 116 7.13 -1.80 -10.86
N ARG A 117 7.94 -2.20 -9.88
CA ARG A 117 8.36 -1.31 -8.80
C ARG A 117 9.06 -0.06 -9.32
N THR A 118 10.10 -0.22 -10.12
CA THR A 118 10.87 0.92 -10.67
C THR A 118 9.97 1.86 -11.46
N GLN A 119 9.12 1.31 -12.35
CA GLN A 119 8.22 2.12 -13.17
C GLN A 119 7.22 2.93 -12.32
N LEU A 120 6.70 2.34 -11.25
CA LEU A 120 5.78 3.03 -10.34
C LEU A 120 6.49 4.05 -9.47
N GLU A 121 7.73 3.76 -9.01
CA GLU A 121 8.56 4.74 -8.27
C GLU A 121 8.97 5.90 -9.18
N ASP A 122 9.36 5.66 -10.44
CA ASP A 122 9.69 6.71 -11.42
C ASP A 122 8.48 7.60 -11.74
N ALA A 123 7.27 7.04 -11.70
CA ALA A 123 6.02 7.79 -11.83
C ALA A 123 5.64 8.57 -10.54
N GLY A 124 6.41 8.43 -9.45
CA GLY A 124 6.25 9.19 -8.21
C GLY A 124 5.56 8.45 -7.07
N LEU A 125 5.25 7.14 -7.20
CA LEU A 125 4.77 6.34 -6.07
C LEU A 125 5.92 6.10 -5.09
N VAL A 126 5.68 6.34 -3.81
CA VAL A 126 6.69 6.10 -2.77
C VAL A 126 6.46 4.74 -2.14
N ILE A 127 7.46 3.87 -2.19
CA ILE A 127 7.49 2.63 -1.39
C ILE A 127 7.99 3.03 0.00
N SER A 128 7.08 3.10 0.97
CA SER A 128 7.37 3.57 2.32
C SER A 128 7.57 2.47 3.36
N GLY A 129 7.18 1.24 3.05
CA GLY A 129 7.42 0.06 3.89
C GLY A 129 7.79 -1.16 3.07
N LYS A 130 8.71 -1.98 3.60
CA LYS A 130 9.14 -3.24 3.01
C LYS A 130 9.31 -4.31 4.08
N SER A 131 9.21 -5.59 3.67
CA SER A 131 9.60 -6.71 4.51
C SER A 131 11.07 -6.60 4.94
N MET A 132 11.46 -7.28 6.03
CA MET A 132 12.81 -7.18 6.60
C MET A 132 13.90 -7.66 5.64
N ASP A 133 13.56 -8.54 4.70
CA ASP A 133 14.44 -9.03 3.63
C ASP A 133 14.41 -8.15 2.35
N ASP A 134 13.69 -7.01 2.39
CA ASP A 134 13.47 -6.08 1.29
C ASP A 134 12.79 -6.68 0.04
N THR A 135 12.24 -7.89 0.14
CA THR A 135 11.66 -8.61 -1.01
C THR A 135 10.19 -8.23 -1.28
N LEU A 136 9.44 -7.74 -0.28
CA LEU A 136 8.03 -7.44 -0.41
C LEU A 136 7.75 -5.97 -0.11
N VAL A 137 6.81 -5.38 -0.86
CA VAL A 137 6.30 -4.04 -0.63
C VAL A 137 5.14 -4.11 0.36
N GLU A 138 5.31 -3.47 1.51
CA GLU A 138 4.36 -3.51 2.62
C GLU A 138 3.49 -2.25 2.71
N MET A 139 4.06 -1.11 2.31
CA MET A 139 3.36 0.18 2.30
C MET A 139 3.73 1.01 1.10
N VAL A 140 2.74 1.73 0.59
CA VAL A 140 2.90 2.74 -0.46
C VAL A 140 2.23 4.03 -0.03
N GLU A 141 2.78 5.16 -0.51
CA GLU A 141 2.22 6.48 -0.25
C GLU A 141 2.48 7.44 -1.41
N LEU A 142 1.81 8.57 -1.42
CA LEU A 142 2.17 9.70 -2.28
C LEU A 142 3.01 10.70 -1.50
N PRO A 143 3.95 11.39 -2.19
CA PRO A 143 4.75 12.46 -1.57
C PRO A 143 3.86 13.52 -0.92
N ARG A 144 4.31 14.09 0.20
CA ARG A 144 3.55 15.08 1.00
C ARG A 144 3.26 16.38 0.25
N ASP A 145 4.10 16.74 -0.68
CA ASP A 145 3.91 17.89 -1.59
C ASP A 145 2.85 17.60 -2.67
N ALA A 146 2.73 16.36 -3.10
CA ALA A 146 1.72 15.92 -4.06
C ALA A 146 0.35 15.68 -3.41
N HIS A 147 0.31 15.11 -2.19
CA HIS A 147 -0.94 14.77 -1.52
C HIS A 147 -0.86 14.94 0.00
N PRO A 148 -1.86 15.58 0.66
CA PRO A 148 -1.81 15.86 2.10
C PRO A 148 -1.75 14.60 2.97
N TRP A 149 -2.45 13.52 2.58
CA TRP A 149 -2.41 12.23 3.27
C TRP A 149 -2.95 11.11 2.37
N PHE A 150 -2.05 10.38 1.71
CA PHE A 150 -2.37 9.20 0.91
C PHE A 150 -1.39 8.10 1.28
N LEU A 151 -1.87 7.12 2.02
CA LEU A 151 -1.08 5.99 2.49
C LEU A 151 -1.88 4.72 2.36
N ALA A 152 -1.22 3.63 2.01
CA ALA A 152 -1.83 2.32 1.97
C ALA A 152 -0.85 1.24 2.46
N CYS A 153 -1.38 0.23 3.15
CA CYS A 153 -0.62 -0.89 3.70
C CYS A 153 -1.22 -2.23 3.29
N GLN A 154 -0.36 -3.22 3.11
CA GLN A 154 -0.76 -4.59 2.78
C GLN A 154 -1.27 -5.34 4.03
N ALA A 155 -0.81 -4.94 5.20
CA ALA A 155 -1.24 -5.48 6.48
C ALA A 155 -2.65 -5.01 6.89
N HIS A 156 -3.13 -5.56 8.01
CA HIS A 156 -4.42 -5.28 8.63
C HIS A 156 -4.22 -4.63 10.02
N PRO A 157 -3.99 -3.30 10.07
CA PRO A 157 -3.74 -2.58 11.32
C PRO A 157 -4.91 -2.64 12.31
N GLU A 158 -6.13 -2.93 11.83
CA GLU A 158 -7.30 -3.12 12.68
C GLU A 158 -7.14 -4.28 13.68
N PHE A 159 -6.30 -5.27 13.39
CA PHE A 159 -6.03 -6.38 14.31
C PHE A 159 -5.15 -5.99 15.51
N LEU A 160 -4.49 -4.83 15.44
CA LEU A 160 -3.62 -4.31 16.50
C LEU A 160 -4.20 -3.04 17.15
N SER A 161 -5.35 -2.56 16.67
CA SER A 161 -6.03 -1.39 17.22
C SER A 161 -6.97 -1.79 18.36
N THR A 162 -6.92 -1.02 19.46
CA THR A 162 -7.83 -1.22 20.60
C THR A 162 -8.59 0.09 20.90
N PRO A 163 -9.71 0.04 21.66
CA PRO A 163 -10.42 1.24 22.07
C PRO A 163 -9.59 2.19 22.95
N ARG A 164 -8.58 1.67 23.66
CA ARG A 164 -7.69 2.47 24.52
C ARG A 164 -6.48 2.98 23.77
N ASP A 165 -5.90 2.12 22.94
CA ASP A 165 -4.65 2.37 22.22
C ASP A 165 -4.96 2.29 20.72
N GLY A 166 -5.40 3.41 20.15
CA GLY A 166 -5.69 3.51 18.73
C GLY A 166 -4.42 3.32 17.91
N HIS A 167 -4.53 2.57 16.82
CA HIS A 167 -3.41 2.32 15.92
C HIS A 167 -2.92 3.63 15.26
N PRO A 168 -1.60 3.88 15.15
CA PRO A 168 -1.05 5.13 14.61
C PRO A 168 -1.62 5.52 13.24
N LEU A 169 -1.80 4.56 12.33
CA LEU A 169 -2.34 4.82 11.00
C LEU A 169 -3.79 5.33 11.03
N PHE A 170 -4.64 4.77 11.90
CA PHE A 170 -6.02 5.28 12.07
C PHE A 170 -6.04 6.67 12.69
N ILE A 171 -5.20 6.92 13.69
CA ILE A 171 -5.09 8.24 14.33
C ILE A 171 -4.65 9.29 13.30
N GLY A 172 -3.60 8.99 12.50
CA GLY A 172 -3.11 9.87 11.45
C GLY A 172 -4.15 10.14 10.37
N PHE A 173 -4.83 9.11 9.90
CA PHE A 173 -5.89 9.23 8.90
C PHE A 173 -7.07 10.10 9.37
N VAL A 174 -7.59 9.83 10.59
CA VAL A 174 -8.71 10.61 11.16
C VAL A 174 -8.31 12.06 11.35
N ARG A 175 -7.09 12.34 11.81
CA ARG A 175 -6.56 13.70 11.94
C ARG A 175 -6.57 14.41 10.59
N ALA A 176 -6.01 13.81 9.55
CA ALA A 176 -5.98 14.37 8.20
C ALA A 176 -7.38 14.61 7.63
N ALA A 177 -8.32 13.68 7.88
CA ALA A 177 -9.71 13.83 7.45
C ALA A 177 -10.42 15.02 8.14
N ARG A 178 -10.16 15.20 9.44
CA ARG A 178 -10.68 16.37 10.21
C ARG A 178 -10.09 17.67 9.67
N GLU A 179 -8.80 17.73 9.40
CA GLU A 179 -8.12 18.90 8.84
C GLU A 179 -8.70 19.27 7.46
N LYS A 180 -8.91 18.28 6.60
CA LYS A 180 -9.54 18.48 5.29
C LYS A 180 -10.95 19.03 5.43
N LYS A 181 -11.79 18.46 6.33
CA LYS A 181 -13.16 18.91 6.60
C LYS A 181 -13.21 20.35 7.11
N ALA A 182 -12.27 20.73 7.97
CA ALA A 182 -12.18 22.08 8.51
C ALA A 182 -11.69 23.12 7.48
N GLY A 183 -11.41 22.70 6.22
CA GLY A 183 -10.93 23.59 5.16
C GLY A 183 -9.57 24.23 5.45
N GLY A 184 -8.74 23.55 6.23
CA GLY A 184 -7.45 24.06 6.68
C GLY A 184 -7.55 25.20 7.72
N LYS A 185 -8.71 25.52 8.26
CA LYS A 185 -8.89 26.57 9.26
C LYS A 185 -8.16 26.29 10.58
N LEU A 186 -8.08 25.00 10.98
CA LEU A 186 -7.39 24.59 12.22
C LEU A 186 -5.88 24.89 12.20
N LEU A 187 -5.26 24.95 11.03
CA LEU A 187 -3.84 25.29 10.92
C LEU A 187 -3.58 26.81 11.01
N LYS A 188 -4.59 27.65 10.76
CA LYS A 188 -4.45 29.12 10.89
C LYS A 188 -4.61 29.60 12.33
N GLU A 189 -5.50 28.97 13.10
CA GLU A 189 -5.74 29.31 14.50
C GLU A 189 -4.63 28.82 15.45
N ALA A 190 -3.91 27.75 15.11
CA ALA A 190 -2.77 27.25 15.90
C ALA A 190 -1.44 27.99 15.63
N ARG A 191 -1.42 28.92 14.68
CA ARG A 191 -0.25 29.75 14.35
C ARG A 191 -0.41 31.23 14.72
N ALA A 192 -1.52 31.60 15.32
CA ALA A 192 -1.80 32.90 15.90
C ALA A 192 -1.66 32.86 17.44
#